data_eb18fcb400369faec869790aa059d4be
#
_entry.id   eb18fcb400369faec869790aa059d4be
#
_cell.length_a   1.000
_cell.length_b   1.000
_cell.length_c   1.000
_cell.angle_alpha   90.00
_cell.angle_beta   90.00
_cell.angle_gamma   90.00
#
_symmetry.space_group_name_H-M   'P 1'
#
loop_
_entity.id
_entity.type
_entity.pdbx_description
1 polymer ?
#
loop_
_entity_poly.entity_id
_entity_poly.type
_entity_poly.pdbx_seq_one_letter_code
_entity_poly.pdbx_strand_id
1 'polypeptide(L)'
;LNLSIEDIEYPKSVGFWNEDLRVTQTVRFRDTQINGVAYKVATLYKSAMFPTQTGKLTIAPMTAICNVEKPSKRRSRGLFDDHFFNSMFRESQRKFIQSDSLTINVLPYPNSPPANFTGAVGQFDIEAWVDSQNVKINEAVTFHLKLFGSGNINQFNIEPINFPQNMEVFPPSSTFSRDEFRDLLTGEQKFEYILIPRMPGSFRINPINLTYFDPDKDRFITKRSNPIDITVTPGGNMENVSTKYGKEDIAILGEDIRLSLIHI
;
A
#
# COMPACT_ATOMS: atom_id res chain seq x y z
N LEU A 1 38.96 -6.70 -10.40
CA LEU A 1 38.26 -7.95 -10.14
C LEU A 1 36.92 -7.86 -10.85
N ASN A 2 36.65 -8.74 -11.83
CA ASN A 2 35.31 -8.83 -12.38
C ASN A 2 34.54 -9.84 -11.53
N LEU A 3 33.42 -9.41 -10.99
CA LEU A 3 32.52 -10.21 -10.18
C LEU A 3 31.14 -10.18 -10.82
N SER A 4 30.54 -11.33 -11.08
CA SER A 4 29.15 -11.48 -11.45
C SER A 4 28.42 -12.29 -10.37
N ILE A 5 27.20 -11.90 -10.06
CA ILE A 5 26.33 -12.63 -9.13
C ILE A 5 25.52 -13.62 -9.99
N GLU A 6 25.62 -14.89 -9.64
CA GLU A 6 24.91 -15.97 -10.33
C GLU A 6 23.54 -16.20 -9.70
N ASP A 7 23.49 -16.21 -8.36
CA ASP A 7 22.27 -16.45 -7.61
C ASP A 7 22.29 -15.72 -6.27
N ILE A 8 21.10 -15.32 -5.78
CA ILE A 8 20.92 -14.68 -4.48
C ILE A 8 19.70 -15.32 -3.78
N GLU A 9 19.94 -15.84 -2.59
CA GLU A 9 18.87 -16.21 -1.67
C GLU A 9 18.71 -15.11 -0.63
N TYR A 10 17.55 -14.44 -0.67
CA TYR A 10 17.23 -13.36 0.26
C TYR A 10 16.93 -13.89 1.66
N PRO A 11 17.18 -13.08 2.72
CA PRO A 11 17.02 -13.54 4.08
C PRO A 11 15.56 -13.85 4.41
N LYS A 12 15.33 -14.97 5.09
CA LYS A 12 14.02 -15.32 5.67
C LYS A 12 13.88 -14.64 7.02
N SER A 13 12.74 -14.03 7.27
CA SER A 13 12.43 -13.27 8.48
C SER A 13 11.13 -13.77 9.10
N VAL A 14 11.25 -14.77 9.98
CA VAL A 14 10.09 -15.31 10.70
C VAL A 14 9.68 -14.31 11.79
N GLY A 15 8.37 -14.04 11.89
CA GLY A 15 7.83 -13.07 12.86
C GLY A 15 7.84 -11.61 12.36
N PHE A 16 8.12 -11.42 11.05
CA PHE A 16 8.00 -10.12 10.40
C PHE A 16 7.07 -10.20 9.20
N TRP A 17 6.33 -9.14 8.98
CA TRP A 17 5.78 -8.84 7.68
C TRP A 17 6.78 -7.98 6.91
N ASN A 18 7.04 -8.33 5.65
CA ASN A 18 8.05 -7.70 4.82
C ASN A 18 7.40 -7.04 3.62
N GLU A 19 7.87 -5.86 3.29
CA GLU A 19 7.54 -5.14 2.07
C GLU A 19 8.81 -4.77 1.34
N ASP A 20 8.96 -5.28 0.10
CA ASP A 20 10.13 -4.98 -0.69
C ASP A 20 10.09 -3.53 -1.16
N LEU A 21 11.17 -2.81 -0.86
CA LEU A 21 11.40 -1.45 -1.35
C LEU A 21 12.22 -1.54 -2.64
N ARG A 22 11.75 -0.92 -3.71
CA ARG A 22 12.46 -0.97 -4.99
C ARG A 22 13.84 -0.35 -4.85
N VAL A 23 14.84 -1.14 -5.20
CA VAL A 23 16.18 -0.67 -5.53
C VAL A 23 16.16 -0.35 -7.03
N THR A 24 16.85 0.73 -7.45
CA THR A 24 16.94 1.09 -8.88
C THR A 24 17.33 -0.12 -9.72
N GLN A 25 16.72 -0.30 -10.90
CA GLN A 25 16.97 -1.47 -11.78
C GLN A 25 18.46 -1.65 -12.16
N THR A 26 19.25 -0.59 -12.08
CA THR A 26 20.68 -0.62 -12.36
C THR A 26 21.46 -0.62 -11.06
N VAL A 27 22.25 -1.67 -10.83
CA VAL A 27 23.16 -1.74 -9.68
C VAL A 27 24.20 -0.63 -9.79
N ARG A 28 24.12 0.35 -8.87
CA ARG A 28 25.07 1.47 -8.80
C ARG A 28 26.11 1.18 -7.73
N PHE A 29 27.37 1.12 -8.14
CA PHE A 29 28.49 0.99 -7.23
C PHE A 29 28.94 2.37 -6.71
N ARG A 30 29.22 2.45 -5.42
CA ARG A 30 29.86 3.59 -4.80
C ARG A 30 31.17 3.17 -4.16
N ASP A 31 32.19 4.02 -4.24
CA ASP A 31 33.44 3.78 -3.55
C ASP A 31 33.28 4.17 -2.05
N THR A 32 33.77 3.31 -1.18
CA THR A 32 33.76 3.54 0.28
C THR A 32 35.04 2.98 0.91
N GLN A 33 35.37 3.44 2.09
CA GLN A 33 36.48 2.90 2.89
C GLN A 33 35.93 2.26 4.18
N ILE A 34 36.32 1.02 4.43
CA ILE A 34 35.99 0.29 5.66
C ILE A 34 37.32 -0.14 6.28
N ASN A 35 37.58 0.34 7.49
CA ASN A 35 38.86 0.08 8.23
C ASN A 35 40.11 0.41 7.38
N GLY A 36 40.09 1.51 6.63
CA GLY A 36 41.21 1.93 5.78
C GLY A 36 41.35 1.20 4.45
N VAL A 37 40.53 0.22 4.14
CA VAL A 37 40.50 -0.52 2.88
C VAL A 37 39.41 0.02 1.97
N ALA A 38 39.74 0.28 0.71
CA ALA A 38 38.78 0.77 -0.29
C ALA A 38 37.92 -0.39 -0.82
N TYR A 39 36.59 -0.15 -0.85
CA TYR A 39 35.58 -1.08 -1.36
C TYR A 39 34.66 -0.41 -2.35
N LYS A 40 34.15 -1.20 -3.30
CA LYS A 40 32.98 -0.86 -4.12
C LYS A 40 31.76 -1.52 -3.52
N VAL A 41 30.77 -0.71 -3.13
CA VAL A 41 29.55 -1.18 -2.46
C VAL A 41 28.34 -0.89 -3.34
N ALA A 42 27.41 -1.82 -3.39
CA ALA A 42 26.12 -1.65 -4.06
C ALA A 42 25.00 -2.19 -3.17
N THR A 43 23.86 -1.53 -3.23
CA THR A 43 22.63 -2.03 -2.59
C THR A 43 21.96 -3.03 -3.54
N LEU A 44 21.84 -4.28 -3.11
CA LEU A 44 21.23 -5.35 -3.89
C LEU A 44 19.77 -5.59 -3.52
N TYR A 45 19.42 -5.38 -2.25
CA TYR A 45 18.10 -5.63 -1.69
C TYR A 45 17.79 -4.62 -0.59
N LYS A 46 16.53 -4.23 -0.48
CA LYS A 46 16.03 -3.35 0.55
C LYS A 46 14.59 -3.74 0.86
N SER A 47 14.27 -3.91 2.12
CA SER A 47 12.95 -4.26 2.59
C SER A 47 12.58 -3.46 3.83
N ALA A 48 11.32 -3.04 3.92
CA ALA A 48 10.73 -2.57 5.16
C ALA A 48 10.18 -3.80 5.92
N MET A 49 10.56 -3.95 7.19
CA MET A 49 10.20 -5.10 8.00
C MET A 49 9.42 -4.64 9.22
N PHE A 50 8.23 -5.19 9.41
CA PHE A 50 7.34 -4.87 10.51
C PHE A 50 7.18 -6.10 11.40
N PRO A 51 7.61 -6.07 12.68
CA PRO A 51 7.46 -7.21 13.56
C PRO A 51 6.00 -7.47 13.88
N THR A 52 5.61 -8.74 13.88
CA THR A 52 4.25 -9.20 14.17
C THR A 52 4.10 -9.73 15.60
N GLN A 53 5.18 -9.83 16.32
CA GLN A 53 5.23 -10.30 17.72
C GLN A 53 6.40 -9.67 18.48
N THR A 54 6.30 -9.63 19.80
CA THR A 54 7.36 -9.14 20.69
C THR A 54 8.40 -10.21 20.99
N GLY A 55 9.58 -9.81 21.48
CA GLY A 55 10.66 -10.70 21.86
C GLY A 55 11.80 -10.74 20.87
N LYS A 56 12.64 -11.77 20.95
CA LYS A 56 13.81 -11.94 20.08
C LYS A 56 13.38 -12.57 18.76
N LEU A 57 13.51 -11.83 17.68
CA LEU A 57 13.25 -12.27 16.32
C LEU A 57 14.55 -12.33 15.54
N THR A 58 14.71 -13.35 14.71
CA THR A 58 15.93 -13.56 13.92
C THR A 58 15.64 -13.43 12.43
N ILE A 59 16.46 -12.63 11.77
CA ILE A 59 16.56 -12.54 10.33
C ILE A 59 17.67 -13.48 9.90
N ALA A 60 17.34 -14.47 9.05
CA ALA A 60 18.29 -15.45 8.57
C ALA A 60 19.38 -14.79 7.70
N PRO A 61 20.54 -15.45 7.52
CA PRO A 61 21.56 -14.96 6.61
C PRO A 61 21.05 -14.82 5.17
N MET A 62 21.56 -13.83 4.47
CA MET A 62 21.50 -13.75 3.01
C MET A 62 22.64 -14.56 2.41
N THR A 63 22.39 -15.33 1.37
CA THR A 63 23.42 -16.08 0.65
C THR A 63 23.52 -15.62 -0.79
N ALA A 64 24.73 -15.68 -1.35
CA ALA A 64 24.97 -15.35 -2.74
C ALA A 64 26.01 -16.29 -3.35
N ILE A 65 25.78 -16.70 -4.59
CA ILE A 65 26.73 -17.42 -5.40
C ILE A 65 27.32 -16.43 -6.41
N CYS A 66 28.62 -16.25 -6.35
CA CYS A 66 29.33 -15.29 -7.17
C CYS A 66 30.39 -15.98 -8.03
N ASN A 67 30.50 -15.57 -9.29
CA ASN A 67 31.61 -15.91 -10.15
C ASN A 67 32.67 -14.81 -10.13
N VAL A 68 33.88 -15.15 -9.71
CA VAL A 68 34.99 -14.22 -9.61
C VAL A 68 36.02 -14.58 -10.68
N GLU A 69 36.21 -13.68 -11.62
CA GLU A 69 37.27 -13.82 -12.61
C GLU A 69 38.64 -13.44 -12.02
N LYS A 70 39.55 -14.36 -11.98
CA LYS A 70 40.95 -14.08 -11.61
C LYS A 70 41.76 -13.69 -12.85
N PRO A 71 42.59 -12.63 -12.77
CA PRO A 71 43.57 -12.40 -13.80
C PRO A 71 44.54 -13.60 -13.88
N SER A 72 44.69 -14.20 -15.04
CA SER A 72 45.63 -15.31 -15.21
C SER A 72 47.05 -14.83 -14.89
N LYS A 73 47.72 -15.48 -13.93
CA LYS A 73 49.12 -15.18 -13.56
C LYS A 73 50.14 -15.78 -14.52
N ARG A 74 49.75 -16.24 -15.72
CA ARG A 74 50.72 -16.76 -16.70
C ARG A 74 51.49 -15.57 -17.25
N ARG A 75 52.73 -15.39 -16.82
CA ARG A 75 53.76 -14.63 -17.52
C ARG A 75 54.04 -15.37 -18.81
N SER A 76 53.36 -15.04 -19.87
CA SER A 76 53.73 -15.45 -21.22
C SER A 76 55.04 -14.73 -21.58
N ARG A 77 56.12 -15.51 -21.67
CA ARG A 77 57.40 -15.09 -22.22
C ARG A 77 57.42 -15.49 -23.70
N GLY A 78 56.50 -14.95 -24.51
CA GLY A 78 56.38 -15.23 -25.92
C GLY A 78 56.24 -13.95 -26.73
N LEU A 79 56.97 -13.88 -27.86
CA LEU A 79 57.04 -12.73 -28.78
C LEU A 79 55.74 -12.44 -29.58
N PHE A 80 54.65 -13.15 -29.30
CA PHE A 80 53.32 -12.89 -29.86
C PHE A 80 52.33 -12.70 -28.73
N ASP A 81 52.18 -11.43 -28.31
CA ASP A 81 51.20 -11.01 -27.33
C ASP A 81 49.85 -10.82 -28.03
N ASP A 82 49.15 -11.93 -28.25
CA ASP A 82 47.80 -11.92 -28.82
C ASP A 82 46.81 -11.65 -27.70
N HIS A 83 46.46 -10.37 -27.52
CA HIS A 83 45.40 -9.92 -26.63
C HIS A 83 44.11 -10.70 -26.81
N PHE A 84 43.89 -11.34 -27.95
CA PHE A 84 42.73 -12.16 -28.27
C PHE A 84 42.73 -13.50 -27.54
N PHE A 85 43.90 -14.16 -27.40
CA PHE A 85 43.97 -15.44 -26.67
C PHE A 85 43.92 -15.30 -25.15
N ASN A 86 44.33 -14.17 -24.59
CA ASN A 86 44.33 -13.96 -23.15
C ASN A 86 42.91 -13.73 -22.56
N SER A 87 41.95 -13.37 -23.41
CA SER A 87 40.54 -13.23 -23.00
C SER A 87 39.79 -14.56 -22.89
N MET A 88 40.28 -15.62 -23.59
CA MET A 88 39.65 -16.94 -23.60
C MET A 88 40.02 -17.84 -22.41
N PHE A 89 41.03 -17.49 -21.63
CA PHE A 89 41.50 -18.26 -20.46
C PHE A 89 41.34 -17.52 -19.14
N ARG A 90 40.22 -16.83 -18.94
CA ARG A 90 39.88 -16.32 -17.63
C ARG A 90 39.39 -17.46 -16.76
N GLU A 91 40.15 -17.81 -15.74
CA GLU A 91 39.72 -18.79 -14.76
C GLU A 91 38.63 -18.17 -13.87
N SER A 92 37.39 -18.59 -14.07
CA SER A 92 36.26 -18.21 -13.24
C SER A 92 36.19 -19.13 -12.04
N GLN A 93 36.15 -18.55 -10.84
CA GLN A 93 35.99 -19.31 -9.61
C GLN A 93 34.63 -18.98 -8.98
N ARG A 94 33.80 -20.00 -8.85
CA ARG A 94 32.53 -19.91 -8.13
C ARG A 94 32.78 -19.80 -6.65
N LYS A 95 32.20 -18.78 -5.99
CA LYS A 95 32.30 -18.54 -4.54
C LYS A 95 30.92 -18.44 -3.93
N PHE A 96 30.72 -19.18 -2.85
CA PHE A 96 29.58 -19.04 -1.97
C PHE A 96 29.91 -17.99 -0.90
N ILE A 97 29.02 -17.01 -0.72
CA ILE A 97 29.15 -15.93 0.24
C ILE A 97 27.87 -15.91 1.08
N GLN A 98 28.04 -15.77 2.38
CA GLN A 98 26.93 -15.71 3.34
C GLN A 98 27.15 -14.55 4.30
N SER A 99 26.06 -13.81 4.60
CA SER A 99 26.07 -12.80 5.64
C SER A 99 25.88 -13.43 7.01
N ASP A 100 26.10 -12.67 8.08
CA ASP A 100 25.68 -13.06 9.40
C ASP A 100 24.17 -12.99 9.55
N SER A 101 23.59 -13.74 10.51
CA SER A 101 22.22 -13.58 10.94
C SER A 101 22.09 -12.31 11.81
N LEU A 102 20.93 -11.68 11.76
CA LEU A 102 20.61 -10.51 12.57
C LEU A 102 19.51 -10.85 13.57
N THR A 103 19.75 -10.59 14.86
CA THR A 103 18.74 -10.73 15.91
C THR A 103 18.24 -9.36 16.34
N ILE A 104 16.93 -9.17 16.31
CA ILE A 104 16.23 -7.96 16.72
C ILE A 104 15.41 -8.28 17.96
N ASN A 105 15.53 -7.44 18.99
CA ASN A 105 14.70 -7.54 20.19
C ASN A 105 13.52 -6.56 20.06
N VAL A 106 12.34 -7.09 19.81
CA VAL A 106 11.11 -6.31 19.65
C VAL A 106 10.49 -6.06 21.02
N LEU A 107 10.41 -4.80 21.41
CA LEU A 107 9.85 -4.38 22.70
C LEU A 107 8.32 -4.36 22.65
N PRO A 108 7.62 -4.62 23.76
CA PRO A 108 6.20 -4.36 23.85
C PRO A 108 5.93 -2.85 23.79
N TYR A 109 4.69 -2.47 23.50
CA TYR A 109 4.29 -1.06 23.62
C TYR A 109 4.50 -0.56 25.07
N PRO A 110 4.90 0.71 25.26
CA PRO A 110 5.18 1.26 26.58
C PRO A 110 3.94 1.31 27.48
N ASN A 111 2.77 1.40 26.87
CA ASN A 111 1.47 1.41 27.55
C ASN A 111 0.50 0.47 26.84
N SER A 112 -0.59 0.10 27.52
CA SER A 112 -1.67 -0.66 26.89
C SER A 112 -2.24 0.11 25.72
N PRO A 113 -2.45 -0.52 24.55
CA PRO A 113 -3.05 0.11 23.39
C PRO A 113 -4.46 0.65 23.73
N PRO A 114 -4.83 1.84 23.25
CA PRO A 114 -6.21 2.34 23.33
C PRO A 114 -7.20 1.39 22.65
N ALA A 115 -8.48 1.40 23.08
CA ALA A 115 -9.51 0.50 22.55
C ALA A 115 -9.71 0.66 21.02
N ASN A 116 -9.48 1.85 20.48
CA ASN A 116 -9.59 2.17 19.06
C ASN A 116 -8.27 2.04 18.29
N PHE A 117 -7.26 1.37 18.85
CA PHE A 117 -6.02 1.09 18.17
C PHE A 117 -6.18 -0.12 17.24
N THR A 118 -5.93 0.07 15.94
CA THR A 118 -6.14 -0.95 14.90
C THR A 118 -4.86 -1.62 14.42
N GLY A 119 -3.72 -1.38 15.13
CA GLY A 119 -2.43 -1.96 14.76
C GLY A 119 -1.58 -1.07 13.85
N ALA A 120 -1.97 0.18 13.63
CA ALA A 120 -1.20 1.13 12.84
C ALA A 120 0.08 1.55 13.58
N VAL A 121 1.26 1.34 12.99
CA VAL A 121 2.57 1.71 13.53
C VAL A 121 3.34 2.53 12.52
N GLY A 122 3.72 3.76 12.90
CA GLY A 122 4.40 4.70 12.02
C GLY A 122 3.97 6.13 12.25
N GLN A 123 3.93 6.93 11.20
CA GLN A 123 3.48 8.31 11.21
C GLN A 123 2.43 8.50 10.13
N PHE A 124 1.18 8.73 10.55
CA PHE A 124 0.04 8.78 9.63
C PHE A 124 -0.78 10.05 9.79
N ASP A 125 -1.49 10.38 8.72
CA ASP A 125 -2.53 11.39 8.71
C ASP A 125 -3.79 10.86 7.99
N ILE A 126 -4.92 11.56 8.17
CA ILE A 126 -6.23 11.17 7.68
C ILE A 126 -6.96 12.38 7.12
N GLU A 127 -7.52 12.24 5.93
CA GLU A 127 -8.37 13.22 5.28
C GLU A 127 -9.68 12.57 4.84
N ALA A 128 -10.80 13.31 4.98
CA ALA A 128 -12.09 12.87 4.47
C ALA A 128 -12.83 14.04 3.82
N TRP A 129 -13.51 13.76 2.70
CA TRP A 129 -14.30 14.74 1.96
C TRP A 129 -15.38 14.06 1.13
N VAL A 130 -16.29 14.85 0.59
CA VAL A 130 -17.29 14.42 -0.39
C VAL A 130 -17.12 15.20 -1.68
N ASP A 131 -17.54 14.64 -2.79
CA ASP A 131 -17.53 15.28 -4.11
C ASP A 131 -18.54 16.44 -4.18
N SER A 132 -19.66 16.36 -3.45
CA SER A 132 -20.66 17.42 -3.34
C SER A 132 -21.29 17.48 -1.96
N GLN A 133 -21.37 18.68 -1.39
CA GLN A 133 -22.08 18.92 -0.12
C GLN A 133 -23.56 19.25 -0.31
N ASN A 134 -24.00 19.58 -1.53
CA ASN A 134 -25.39 19.92 -1.85
C ASN A 134 -25.88 18.99 -2.94
N VAL A 135 -26.80 18.12 -2.59
CA VAL A 135 -27.35 17.11 -3.51
C VAL A 135 -28.86 17.01 -3.39
N LYS A 136 -29.50 16.36 -4.34
CA LYS A 136 -30.91 16.04 -4.31
C LYS A 136 -31.16 14.68 -3.69
N ILE A 137 -32.39 14.47 -3.21
CA ILE A 137 -32.81 13.13 -2.81
C ILE A 137 -32.59 12.12 -3.95
N ASN A 138 -32.08 10.92 -3.64
CA ASN A 138 -31.71 9.85 -4.56
C ASN A 138 -30.53 10.17 -5.50
N GLU A 139 -29.86 11.30 -5.35
CA GLU A 139 -28.61 11.60 -6.06
C GLU A 139 -27.43 10.99 -5.29
N ALA A 140 -26.55 10.32 -5.99
CA ALA A 140 -25.37 9.68 -5.40
C ALA A 140 -24.33 10.74 -5.01
N VAL A 141 -23.71 10.54 -3.83
CA VAL A 141 -22.58 11.30 -3.33
C VAL A 141 -21.42 10.34 -3.09
N THR A 142 -20.23 10.67 -3.59
CA THR A 142 -19.04 9.90 -3.27
C THR A 142 -18.35 10.48 -2.04
N PHE A 143 -18.25 9.65 -1.00
CA PHE A 143 -17.44 9.95 0.17
C PHE A 143 -16.06 9.34 0.01
N HIS A 144 -15.04 10.16 0.16
CA HIS A 144 -13.64 9.79 0.06
C HIS A 144 -12.99 9.81 1.45
N LEU A 145 -12.24 8.77 1.75
CA LEU A 145 -11.35 8.70 2.89
C LEU A 145 -9.95 8.38 2.42
N LYS A 146 -8.97 9.17 2.83
CA LYS A 146 -7.56 9.00 2.51
C LYS A 146 -6.74 8.88 3.78
N LEU A 147 -6.01 7.78 3.90
CA LEU A 147 -4.97 7.56 4.89
C LEU A 147 -3.63 7.68 4.19
N PHE A 148 -2.68 8.39 4.77
CA PHE A 148 -1.37 8.54 4.16
C PHE A 148 -0.29 8.73 5.22
N GLY A 149 0.94 8.34 4.87
CA GLY A 149 2.05 8.43 5.80
C GLY A 149 3.14 7.39 5.57
N SER A 150 3.93 7.14 6.60
CA SER A 150 5.00 6.16 6.62
C SER A 150 4.79 5.14 7.74
N GLY A 151 5.01 3.86 7.43
CA GLY A 151 4.83 2.76 8.38
C GLY A 151 4.12 1.57 7.73
N ASN A 152 3.36 0.80 8.51
CA ASN A 152 2.66 -0.40 8.07
C ASN A 152 1.30 -0.10 7.39
N ILE A 153 1.25 0.90 6.53
CA ILE A 153 0.03 1.55 6.00
C ILE A 153 -1.02 0.60 5.39
N ASN A 154 -0.65 -0.57 4.90
CA ASN A 154 -1.57 -1.55 4.34
C ASN A 154 -1.79 -2.78 5.25
N GLN A 155 -1.36 -2.72 6.51
CA GLN A 155 -1.42 -3.84 7.46
C GLN A 155 -2.47 -3.66 8.56
N PHE A 156 -3.15 -2.53 8.59
CA PHE A 156 -4.22 -2.26 9.54
C PHE A 156 -5.50 -1.86 8.83
N ASN A 157 -6.63 -2.09 9.49
CA ASN A 157 -7.94 -1.66 9.01
C ASN A 157 -8.44 -0.50 9.86
N ILE A 158 -9.18 0.40 9.24
CA ILE A 158 -9.94 1.41 9.96
C ILE A 158 -11.20 0.78 10.57
N GLU A 159 -11.69 1.37 11.66
CA GLU A 159 -13.00 1.01 12.19
C GLU A 159 -14.10 1.31 11.16
N PRO A 160 -15.21 0.53 11.16
CA PRO A 160 -16.34 0.80 10.29
C PRO A 160 -16.85 2.22 10.47
N ILE A 161 -17.06 2.93 9.35
CA ILE A 161 -17.54 4.31 9.36
C ILE A 161 -19.04 4.31 9.62
N ASN A 162 -19.46 5.09 10.61
CA ASN A 162 -20.87 5.27 10.90
C ASN A 162 -21.43 6.43 10.06
N PHE A 163 -22.15 6.09 9.01
CA PHE A 163 -22.89 7.05 8.19
C PHE A 163 -24.28 7.34 8.77
N PRO A 164 -24.91 8.49 8.45
CA PRO A 164 -26.28 8.81 8.84
C PRO A 164 -27.28 7.74 8.38
N GLN A 165 -28.27 7.41 9.24
CA GLN A 165 -29.22 6.29 9.00
C GLN A 165 -30.06 6.42 7.72
N ASN A 166 -30.30 7.64 7.24
CA ASN A 166 -31.12 7.89 6.04
C ASN A 166 -30.29 7.93 4.74
N MET A 167 -29.07 7.45 4.79
CA MET A 167 -28.20 7.26 3.64
C MET A 167 -28.03 5.76 3.36
N GLU A 168 -28.34 5.35 2.16
CA GLU A 168 -27.96 4.02 1.68
C GLU A 168 -26.47 4.04 1.34
N VAL A 169 -25.72 3.10 1.90
CA VAL A 169 -24.27 3.04 1.80
C VAL A 169 -23.87 1.79 1.04
N PHE A 170 -23.12 1.96 -0.04
CA PHE A 170 -22.57 0.85 -0.79
C PHE A 170 -21.16 0.48 -0.28
N PRO A 171 -20.77 -0.80 -0.41
CA PRO A 171 -19.43 -1.25 -0.04
C PRO A 171 -18.36 -0.39 -0.72
N PRO A 172 -17.28 -0.03 0.00
CA PRO A 172 -16.25 0.83 -0.55
C PRO A 172 -15.40 0.12 -1.60
N SER A 173 -14.96 0.86 -2.59
CA SER A 173 -13.74 0.54 -3.33
C SER A 173 -12.52 1.01 -2.53
N SER A 174 -11.39 0.30 -2.64
CA SER A 174 -10.14 0.71 -2.02
C SER A 174 -8.99 0.63 -2.99
N THR A 175 -8.12 1.63 -2.95
CA THR A 175 -6.88 1.66 -3.72
C THR A 175 -5.71 1.93 -2.79
N PHE A 176 -4.61 1.22 -3.01
CA PHE A 176 -3.36 1.44 -2.31
C PHE A 176 -2.28 1.89 -3.29
N SER A 177 -1.60 2.97 -2.95
CA SER A 177 -0.45 3.49 -3.70
C SER A 177 0.73 3.68 -2.75
N ARG A 178 1.89 3.23 -3.15
CA ARG A 178 3.13 3.37 -2.38
C ARG A 178 4.17 4.17 -3.15
N ASP A 179 5.02 4.86 -2.43
CA ASP A 179 6.18 5.54 -2.98
C ASP A 179 7.35 4.54 -3.06
N GLU A 180 7.67 4.09 -4.26
CA GLU A 180 8.57 2.94 -4.48
C GLU A 180 10.05 3.25 -4.25
N PHE A 181 10.45 4.54 -4.21
CA PHE A 181 11.88 4.93 -4.26
C PHE A 181 12.41 5.55 -2.97
N ARG A 182 11.64 5.54 -1.87
CA ARG A 182 12.05 6.11 -0.59
C ARG A 182 12.74 5.10 0.32
N ASP A 183 13.43 5.64 1.32
CA ASP A 183 14.11 4.85 2.36
C ASP A 183 13.15 4.27 3.39
N LEU A 184 11.91 4.75 3.42
CA LEU A 184 10.83 4.28 4.28
C LEU A 184 9.65 3.82 3.43
N LEU A 185 8.88 2.86 3.93
CA LEU A 185 7.59 2.52 3.32
C LEU A 185 6.63 3.68 3.57
N THR A 186 6.42 4.49 2.53
CA THR A 186 5.44 5.57 2.50
C THR A 186 4.37 5.25 1.46
N GLY A 187 3.16 5.72 1.69
CA GLY A 187 2.08 5.49 0.74
C GLY A 187 0.79 6.16 1.17
N GLU A 188 -0.23 5.87 0.40
CA GLU A 188 -1.61 6.29 0.68
C GLU A 188 -2.59 5.15 0.40
N GLN A 189 -3.60 5.05 1.23
CA GLN A 189 -4.74 4.17 1.04
C GLN A 189 -6.00 5.04 0.93
N LYS A 190 -6.73 4.89 -0.16
CA LYS A 190 -7.98 5.60 -0.42
C LYS A 190 -9.14 4.63 -0.38
N PHE A 191 -10.23 5.08 0.23
CA PHE A 191 -11.51 4.40 0.25
C PHE A 191 -12.57 5.33 -0.33
N GLU A 192 -13.42 4.80 -1.20
CA GLU A 192 -14.50 5.52 -1.85
C GLU A 192 -15.81 4.80 -1.56
N TYR A 193 -16.73 5.50 -0.87
CA TYR A 193 -18.06 5.01 -0.54
C TYR A 193 -19.07 5.77 -1.38
N ILE A 194 -20.00 5.07 -2.00
CA ILE A 194 -21.17 5.70 -2.64
C ILE A 194 -22.28 5.77 -1.61
N LEU A 195 -22.76 6.99 -1.37
CA LEU A 195 -23.85 7.30 -0.44
C LEU A 195 -25.05 7.81 -1.24
N ILE A 196 -26.24 7.25 -1.01
CA ILE A 196 -27.47 7.73 -1.64
C ILE A 196 -28.44 8.18 -0.54
N PRO A 197 -28.66 9.50 -0.36
CA PRO A 197 -29.62 10.01 0.61
C PRO A 197 -31.05 9.68 0.19
N ARG A 198 -31.84 9.10 1.11
CA ARG A 198 -33.23 8.69 0.85
C ARG A 198 -34.25 9.66 1.41
N MET A 199 -33.82 10.70 2.13
CA MET A 199 -34.67 11.74 2.69
C MET A 199 -34.01 13.12 2.53
N PRO A 200 -34.78 14.20 2.36
CA PRO A 200 -34.26 15.56 2.39
C PRO A 200 -33.87 15.96 3.81
N GLY A 201 -32.90 16.87 3.97
CA GLY A 201 -32.44 17.37 5.26
C GLY A 201 -30.94 17.65 5.28
N SER A 202 -30.44 18.01 6.47
CA SER A 202 -29.01 18.18 6.70
C SER A 202 -28.45 16.98 7.44
N PHE A 203 -27.43 16.36 6.89
CA PHE A 203 -26.77 15.18 7.45
C PHE A 203 -25.32 15.49 7.76
N ARG A 204 -24.83 14.96 8.87
CA ARG A 204 -23.46 15.14 9.30
C ARG A 204 -22.75 13.81 9.41
N ILE A 205 -21.64 13.67 8.69
CA ILE A 205 -20.69 12.59 8.90
C ILE A 205 -19.70 13.06 9.97
N ASN A 206 -19.63 12.30 11.06
CA ASN A 206 -18.74 12.62 12.17
C ASN A 206 -17.26 12.42 11.78
N PRO A 207 -16.34 13.13 12.49
CA PRO A 207 -14.91 12.91 12.28
C PRO A 207 -14.51 11.44 12.43
N ILE A 208 -13.71 10.95 11.50
CA ILE A 208 -13.14 9.60 11.54
C ILE A 208 -11.83 9.68 12.29
N ASN A 209 -11.63 8.76 13.23
CA ASN A 209 -10.41 8.70 14.03
C ASN A 209 -9.46 7.65 13.46
N LEU A 210 -8.18 7.98 13.45
CA LEU A 210 -7.07 7.06 13.19
C LEU A 210 -6.13 7.11 14.39
N THR A 211 -6.07 6.02 15.14
CA THR A 211 -5.15 5.88 16.27
C THR A 211 -4.00 4.98 15.86
N TYR A 212 -2.78 5.49 15.95
CA TYR A 212 -1.55 4.79 15.61
C TYR A 212 -0.50 4.92 16.71
N PHE A 213 0.47 4.00 16.73
CA PHE A 213 1.66 4.11 17.56
C PHE A 213 2.78 4.81 16.77
N ASP A 214 3.30 5.90 17.30
CA ASP A 214 4.46 6.62 16.74
C ASP A 214 5.74 6.13 17.46
N PRO A 215 6.59 5.33 16.79
CA PRO A 215 7.79 4.77 17.42
C PRO A 215 8.86 5.82 17.72
N ASP A 216 8.87 6.95 17.01
CA ASP A 216 9.82 8.04 17.27
C ASP A 216 9.45 8.83 18.53
N LYS A 217 8.15 8.91 18.84
CA LYS A 217 7.62 9.59 20.02
C LYS A 217 7.29 8.65 21.17
N ASP A 218 7.40 7.35 20.92
CA ASP A 218 7.10 6.28 21.89
C ASP A 218 5.72 6.42 22.53
N ARG A 219 4.70 6.76 21.74
CA ARG A 219 3.33 6.96 22.22
C ARG A 219 2.27 6.73 21.14
N PHE A 220 1.04 6.47 21.61
CA PHE A 220 -0.13 6.45 20.74
C PHE A 220 -0.59 7.87 20.40
N ILE A 221 -0.94 8.09 19.13
CA ILE A 221 -1.44 9.36 18.61
C ILE A 221 -2.75 9.10 17.88
N THR A 222 -3.75 9.95 18.12
CA THR A 222 -5.00 9.91 17.38
C THR A 222 -5.12 11.13 16.49
N LYS A 223 -5.25 10.89 15.19
CA LYS A 223 -5.60 11.88 14.17
C LYS A 223 -7.09 11.81 13.88
N ARG A 224 -7.67 12.92 13.45
CA ARG A 224 -9.10 13.04 13.16
C ARG A 224 -9.31 13.75 11.84
N SER A 225 -10.22 13.24 11.04
CA SER A 225 -10.70 13.98 9.86
C SER A 225 -11.59 15.14 10.27
N ASN A 226 -11.85 16.05 9.36
CA ASN A 226 -12.87 17.05 9.56
C ASN A 226 -14.28 16.41 9.52
N PRO A 227 -15.28 16.96 10.24
CA PRO A 227 -16.68 16.61 10.04
C PRO A 227 -17.13 17.09 8.66
N ILE A 228 -18.10 16.38 8.06
CA ILE A 228 -18.62 16.71 6.74
C ILE A 228 -20.13 16.90 6.86
N ASP A 229 -20.62 18.06 6.45
CA ASP A 229 -22.03 18.36 6.39
C ASP A 229 -22.52 18.23 4.95
N ILE A 230 -23.65 17.52 4.75
CA ILE A 230 -24.31 17.30 3.47
C ILE A 230 -25.74 17.81 3.56
N THR A 231 -26.12 18.71 2.67
CA THR A 231 -27.47 19.23 2.54
C THR A 231 -28.18 18.54 1.38
N VAL A 232 -29.27 17.86 1.67
CA VAL A 232 -30.09 17.15 0.72
C VAL A 232 -31.37 17.92 0.48
N THR A 233 -31.58 18.36 -0.75
CA THR A 233 -32.80 19.07 -1.17
C THR A 233 -33.83 18.09 -1.75
N PRO A 234 -35.13 18.40 -1.69
CA PRO A 234 -36.14 17.63 -2.43
C PRO A 234 -35.78 17.63 -3.93
N GLY A 235 -35.89 16.47 -4.58
CA GLY A 235 -35.74 16.39 -6.03
C GLY A 235 -36.78 17.30 -6.70
N GLY A 236 -36.34 18.17 -7.59
CA GLY A 236 -37.27 18.96 -8.41
C GLY A 236 -38.10 18.05 -9.29
N ASN A 237 -39.41 18.15 -9.10
CA ASN A 237 -40.61 17.72 -9.80
C ASN A 237 -41.47 16.78 -8.94
N MET A 238 -41.87 17.22 -7.74
CA MET A 238 -43.27 17.12 -7.41
C MET A 238 -43.93 18.43 -7.91
N GLU A 239 -43.90 18.65 -9.23
CA GLU A 239 -45.01 19.45 -9.80
C GLU A 239 -46.28 18.78 -9.32
N ASN A 240 -47.10 19.59 -8.63
CA ASN A 240 -48.46 19.27 -8.23
C ASN A 240 -49.17 18.42 -9.30
N VAL A 241 -49.12 17.11 -9.14
CA VAL A 241 -50.18 16.26 -9.70
C VAL A 241 -51.36 16.50 -8.76
N SER A 242 -51.86 17.76 -8.72
CA SER A 242 -53.23 18.02 -8.30
C SER A 242 -54.08 17.17 -9.19
N THR A 243 -54.65 16.13 -8.60
CA THR A 243 -55.77 15.34 -9.05
C THR A 243 -56.73 16.14 -9.93
N LYS A 244 -56.49 16.13 -11.23
CA LYS A 244 -57.44 16.43 -12.25
C LYS A 244 -57.53 15.22 -13.18
N TYR A 245 -57.76 14.05 -12.60
CA TYR A 245 -58.36 12.97 -13.36
C TYR A 245 -59.87 12.99 -12.98
N GLY A 246 -60.58 13.77 -13.74
CA GLY A 246 -62.00 13.51 -13.94
C GLY A 246 -62.16 12.07 -14.48
N LYS A 247 -63.12 11.39 -13.90
CA LYS A 247 -63.59 10.09 -14.42
C LYS A 247 -64.14 10.30 -15.83
N GLU A 248 -63.28 10.22 -16.86
CA GLU A 248 -63.75 10.00 -18.25
C GLU A 248 -62.55 9.56 -19.09
N ASP A 249 -62.77 8.44 -19.80
CA ASP A 249 -61.96 7.90 -20.88
C ASP A 249 -60.68 7.14 -20.55
N ILE A 250 -60.84 5.95 -19.94
CA ILE A 250 -59.95 4.86 -20.20
C ILE A 250 -60.48 4.10 -21.43
N ALA A 251 -59.99 4.47 -22.61
CA ALA A 251 -60.11 3.61 -23.79
C ALA A 251 -59.08 2.50 -23.65
N ILE A 252 -59.57 1.30 -23.35
CA ILE A 252 -58.74 0.09 -23.37
C ILE A 252 -58.43 -0.21 -24.84
N LEU A 253 -57.26 0.18 -25.32
CA LEU A 253 -56.66 -0.36 -26.54
C LEU A 253 -56.13 -1.74 -26.20
N GLY A 254 -56.96 -2.76 -26.50
CA GLY A 254 -56.54 -4.13 -26.46
C GLY A 254 -55.53 -4.38 -27.58
N GLU A 255 -54.27 -4.55 -27.24
CA GLU A 255 -53.31 -5.30 -28.04
C GLU A 255 -52.48 -6.19 -27.14
N ASP A 256 -52.57 -7.44 -27.52
CA ASP A 256 -52.04 -8.67 -26.95
C ASP A 256 -50.52 -8.64 -26.84
N ILE A 257 -49.96 -8.58 -25.62
CA ILE A 257 -48.53 -8.80 -25.39
C ILE A 257 -48.28 -10.30 -25.34
N ARG A 258 -47.89 -10.88 -26.46
CA ARG A 258 -47.38 -12.25 -26.50
C ARG A 258 -46.00 -12.35 -25.90
N LEU A 259 -45.93 -12.89 -24.69
CA LEU A 259 -44.69 -13.35 -24.09
C LEU A 259 -44.20 -14.61 -24.81
N SER A 260 -43.19 -14.48 -25.64
CA SER A 260 -42.48 -15.63 -26.19
C SER A 260 -41.50 -16.19 -25.15
N LEU A 261 -41.84 -17.32 -24.56
CA LEU A 261 -40.92 -18.17 -23.81
C LEU A 261 -39.92 -18.81 -24.77
N ILE A 262 -38.65 -18.41 -24.68
CA ILE A 262 -37.58 -19.15 -25.33
C ILE A 262 -37.02 -20.11 -24.26
N HIS A 263 -37.27 -21.39 -24.46
CA HIS A 263 -36.58 -22.50 -23.78
C HIS A 263 -35.26 -22.74 -24.51
N ILE A 264 -34.15 -22.72 -23.73
CA ILE A 264 -32.94 -23.46 -24.05
C ILE A 264 -32.56 -24.29 -22.82
#